data_43f890cc5b59f215b1c60c5d6016523f
#
_entry.id   43f890cc5b59f215b1c60c5d6016523f
#
_cell.length_a   1.000
_cell.length_b   1.000
_cell.length_c   1.000
_cell.angle_alpha   90.00
_cell.angle_beta   90.00
_cell.angle_gamma   90.00
#
_symmetry.space_group_name_H-M   'P 1'
#
loop_
_entity.id
_entity.type
_entity.pdbx_description
1 polymer ?
#
loop_
_entity_poly.entity_id
_entity_poly.type
_entity_poly.pdbx_seq_one_letter_code
_entity_poly.pdbx_strand_id
1 'polypeptide(L)'
;MKNNKLHRTGQPDGQHHNTHLVYHLQHLISTTPLNTTRPEPYRTHQHLAHAELITTARKTIAQLARTQHPYPNHIPNRYYRHFQRYFDPDAAFQHLFRHTLHAVPTDHPYTIALDGTTVPRTGAYIPGAHWTPNPTNAPFARGLRKAQRFVMAGWLDDDPNARCVPIYWLPTFSPKARYANPTSRRSEIQGWIASLQHIRAWLDAAGRAEQRLLCVGDGRGDTQALGKLELPNTVCCVRTRKDSRWCDLPQGTPSGRGRRRV
;
A
#
# COMPACT_ATOMS: atom_id res chain seq x y z
N MET A 1 36.54 -38.92 -29.18
CA MET A 1 35.18 -38.42 -29.07
C MET A 1 34.49 -39.17 -27.96
N LYS A 2 34.33 -38.57 -26.77
CA LYS A 2 33.62 -39.17 -25.61
C LYS A 2 32.36 -38.36 -25.37
N ASN A 3 31.20 -39.00 -25.59
CA ASN A 3 29.87 -38.46 -25.31
C ASN A 3 29.63 -38.41 -23.77
N ASN A 4 29.60 -37.18 -23.22
CA ASN A 4 29.11 -36.98 -21.85
C ASN A 4 27.58 -36.82 -21.89
N LYS A 5 26.86 -37.86 -21.51
CA LYS A 5 25.43 -37.80 -21.18
C LYS A 5 25.29 -37.18 -19.79
N LEU A 6 24.84 -35.94 -19.75
CA LEU A 6 24.34 -35.30 -18.55
C LEU A 6 23.00 -35.94 -18.13
N HIS A 7 23.05 -36.74 -17.06
CA HIS A 7 21.85 -37.18 -16.35
C HIS A 7 21.16 -35.91 -15.75
N ARG A 8 20.04 -35.51 -16.30
CA ARG A 8 19.08 -34.64 -15.64
C ARG A 8 18.23 -35.50 -14.69
N THR A 9 18.64 -35.59 -13.43
CA THR A 9 17.77 -35.97 -12.33
C THR A 9 17.26 -34.69 -11.69
N GLY A 10 16.01 -34.36 -11.90
CA GLY A 10 15.35 -33.21 -11.32
C GLY A 10 13.88 -33.29 -11.64
N GLN A 11 13.13 -34.13 -10.89
CA GLN A 11 11.69 -33.91 -10.81
C GLN A 11 11.44 -32.59 -10.08
N PRO A 12 10.59 -31.72 -10.58
CA PRO A 12 10.27 -30.48 -9.87
C PRO A 12 9.32 -30.79 -8.72
N ASP A 13 9.73 -30.46 -7.52
CA ASP A 13 8.90 -30.44 -6.29
C ASP A 13 7.74 -29.41 -6.34
N GLY A 14 7.16 -29.19 -7.51
CA GLY A 14 6.13 -28.16 -7.71
C GLY A 14 4.80 -28.40 -6.97
N GLN A 15 4.53 -29.61 -6.56
CA GLN A 15 3.26 -29.91 -5.86
C GLN A 15 3.29 -29.53 -4.37
N HIS A 16 4.42 -29.65 -3.69
CA HIS A 16 4.54 -29.28 -2.28
C HIS A 16 4.49 -27.77 -2.06
N HIS A 17 5.08 -26.96 -2.93
CA HIS A 17 5.05 -25.50 -2.83
C HIS A 17 3.64 -24.91 -3.02
N ASN A 18 2.83 -25.45 -3.92
CA ASN A 18 1.47 -24.96 -4.17
C ASN A 18 0.53 -25.23 -2.98
N THR A 19 0.65 -26.36 -2.32
CA THR A 19 -0.18 -26.69 -1.14
C THR A 19 0.15 -25.76 0.02
N HIS A 20 1.42 -25.42 0.20
CA HIS A 20 1.88 -24.51 1.24
C HIS A 20 1.36 -23.07 1.02
N LEU A 21 1.41 -22.56 -0.21
CA LEU A 21 0.91 -21.23 -0.57
C LEU A 21 -0.60 -21.10 -0.32
N VAL A 22 -1.40 -22.09 -0.72
CA VAL A 22 -2.84 -22.12 -0.50
C VAL A 22 -3.17 -22.11 1.00
N TYR A 23 -2.45 -22.92 1.78
CA TYR A 23 -2.62 -22.95 3.24
C TYR A 23 -2.32 -21.60 3.88
N HIS A 24 -1.19 -20.96 3.54
CA HIS A 24 -0.84 -19.64 4.06
C HIS A 24 -1.86 -18.57 3.68
N LEU A 25 -2.35 -18.60 2.45
CA LEU A 25 -3.38 -17.67 2.00
C LEU A 25 -4.70 -17.87 2.75
N GLN A 26 -5.14 -19.12 2.93
CA GLN A 26 -6.33 -19.45 3.70
C GLN A 26 -6.18 -19.02 5.16
N HIS A 27 -5.00 -19.25 5.76
CA HIS A 27 -4.71 -18.80 7.11
C HIS A 27 -4.78 -17.28 7.21
N LEU A 28 -4.13 -16.54 6.32
CA LEU A 28 -4.16 -15.07 6.28
C LEU A 28 -5.59 -14.53 6.16
N ILE A 29 -6.39 -15.09 5.27
CA ILE A 29 -7.79 -14.70 5.07
C ILE A 29 -8.63 -15.00 6.32
N SER A 30 -8.45 -16.18 6.94
CA SER A 30 -9.26 -16.60 8.08
C SER A 30 -8.91 -15.85 9.38
N THR A 31 -7.69 -15.34 9.48
CA THR A 31 -7.20 -14.61 10.66
C THR A 31 -7.29 -13.08 10.51
N THR A 32 -7.78 -12.58 9.36
CA THR A 32 -8.00 -11.14 9.17
C THR A 32 -8.99 -10.62 10.24
N PRO A 33 -8.62 -9.60 11.03
CA PRO A 33 -9.48 -9.07 12.06
C PRO A 33 -10.71 -8.36 11.48
N LEU A 34 -11.88 -8.63 12.04
CA LEU A 34 -13.13 -7.97 11.70
C LEU A 34 -13.76 -7.37 12.97
N ASN A 35 -14.49 -6.27 12.82
CA ASN A 35 -15.22 -5.59 13.92
C ASN A 35 -16.44 -6.39 14.36
N THR A 36 -16.27 -7.68 14.67
CA THR A 36 -17.34 -8.56 15.11
C THR A 36 -16.80 -9.87 15.63
N THR A 37 -17.53 -10.51 16.53
CA THR A 37 -17.30 -11.89 16.97
C THR A 37 -18.22 -12.90 16.28
N ARG A 38 -19.16 -12.44 15.44
CA ARG A 38 -20.12 -13.29 14.74
C ARG A 38 -19.44 -14.06 13.59
N PRO A 39 -19.75 -15.34 13.37
CA PRO A 39 -19.10 -16.16 12.35
C PRO A 39 -19.51 -15.78 10.91
N GLU A 40 -20.70 -15.22 10.70
CA GLU A 40 -21.23 -14.92 9.37
C GLU A 40 -20.41 -13.85 8.61
N PRO A 41 -19.99 -12.72 9.20
CA PRO A 41 -19.09 -11.79 8.55
C PRO A 41 -17.75 -12.40 8.13
N TYR A 42 -17.18 -13.32 8.93
CA TYR A 42 -15.97 -14.06 8.57
C TYR A 42 -16.16 -14.94 7.34
N ARG A 43 -17.27 -15.68 7.26
CA ARG A 43 -17.63 -16.46 6.05
C ARG A 43 -17.79 -15.55 4.84
N THR A 44 -18.41 -14.38 5.01
CA THR A 44 -18.56 -13.39 3.94
C THR A 44 -17.21 -12.86 3.47
N HIS A 45 -16.28 -12.60 4.40
CA HIS A 45 -14.92 -12.18 4.10
C HIS A 45 -14.17 -13.25 3.30
N GLN A 46 -14.20 -14.50 3.74
CA GLN A 46 -13.59 -15.62 3.03
C GLN A 46 -14.17 -15.79 1.62
N HIS A 47 -15.49 -15.70 1.45
CA HIS A 47 -16.14 -15.77 0.14
C HIS A 47 -15.65 -14.65 -0.78
N LEU A 48 -15.55 -13.40 -0.29
CA LEU A 48 -15.04 -12.28 -1.08
C LEU A 48 -13.59 -12.48 -1.48
N ALA A 49 -12.75 -12.94 -0.57
CA ALA A 49 -11.34 -13.19 -0.83
C ALA A 49 -11.15 -14.31 -1.87
N HIS A 50 -11.88 -15.42 -1.75
CA HIS A 50 -11.86 -16.47 -2.75
C HIS A 50 -12.38 -15.99 -4.12
N ALA A 51 -13.48 -15.21 -4.14
CA ALA A 51 -13.99 -14.62 -5.36
C ALA A 51 -12.98 -13.71 -6.04
N GLU A 52 -12.23 -12.92 -5.27
CA GLU A 52 -11.16 -12.03 -5.77
C GLU A 52 -10.07 -12.84 -6.50
N LEU A 53 -9.71 -13.99 -5.99
CA LEU A 53 -8.69 -14.86 -6.58
C LEU A 53 -9.13 -15.49 -7.90
N ILE A 54 -10.40 -15.93 -7.99
CA ILE A 54 -10.92 -16.69 -9.15
C ILE A 54 -11.57 -15.81 -10.21
N THR A 55 -11.88 -14.53 -9.89
CA THR A 55 -12.53 -13.62 -10.84
C THR A 55 -11.51 -13.05 -11.83
N THR A 56 -11.61 -13.41 -13.08
CA THR A 56 -10.80 -12.87 -14.19
C THR A 56 -11.33 -11.58 -14.79
N ALA A 57 -12.62 -11.28 -14.57
CA ALA A 57 -13.29 -10.08 -15.06
C ALA A 57 -13.09 -8.88 -14.14
N ARG A 58 -13.78 -7.76 -14.43
CA ARG A 58 -13.72 -6.56 -13.57
C ARG A 58 -14.17 -6.87 -12.15
N LYS A 59 -13.30 -6.65 -11.18
CA LYS A 59 -13.49 -6.96 -9.76
C LYS A 59 -14.36 -5.88 -9.08
N THR A 60 -15.66 -5.97 -9.25
CA THR A 60 -16.64 -5.19 -8.49
C THR A 60 -17.29 -6.10 -7.44
N ILE A 61 -17.77 -5.52 -6.33
CA ILE A 61 -18.50 -6.30 -5.30
C ILE A 61 -19.63 -7.13 -5.92
N ALA A 62 -20.36 -6.56 -6.87
CA ALA A 62 -21.43 -7.27 -7.56
C ALA A 62 -20.89 -8.45 -8.40
N GLN A 63 -19.76 -8.29 -9.07
CA GLN A 63 -19.15 -9.38 -9.85
C GLN A 63 -18.55 -10.45 -8.96
N LEU A 64 -17.86 -10.08 -7.88
CA LEU A 64 -17.34 -11.02 -6.89
C LEU A 64 -18.47 -11.85 -6.26
N ALA A 65 -19.60 -11.19 -5.95
CA ALA A 65 -20.77 -11.86 -5.43
C ALA A 65 -21.36 -12.88 -6.43
N ARG A 66 -21.43 -12.55 -7.72
CA ARG A 66 -21.92 -13.46 -8.78
C ARG A 66 -20.99 -14.66 -8.99
N THR A 67 -19.68 -14.47 -8.84
CA THR A 67 -18.72 -15.55 -8.97
C THR A 67 -18.94 -16.64 -7.91
N GLN A 68 -19.35 -16.26 -6.71
CA GLN A 68 -19.64 -17.19 -5.60
C GLN A 68 -21.06 -17.77 -5.65
N HIS A 69 -22.01 -17.04 -6.24
CA HIS A 69 -23.43 -17.40 -6.26
C HIS A 69 -23.99 -17.17 -7.66
N PRO A 70 -24.13 -18.21 -8.47
CA PRO A 70 -24.63 -18.10 -9.84
C PRO A 70 -26.10 -17.64 -9.92
N TYR A 71 -26.86 -17.67 -8.82
CA TYR A 71 -28.25 -17.21 -8.76
C TYR A 71 -28.35 -15.76 -8.28
N PRO A 72 -28.80 -14.81 -9.13
CA PRO A 72 -28.60 -13.37 -8.94
C PRO A 72 -29.46 -12.68 -7.87
N ASN A 73 -30.46 -13.32 -7.29
CA ASN A 73 -31.55 -12.61 -6.61
C ASN A 73 -31.30 -12.22 -5.12
N HIS A 74 -30.17 -12.60 -4.49
CA HIS A 74 -30.03 -12.40 -3.04
C HIS A 74 -28.75 -11.72 -2.54
N ILE A 75 -27.96 -11.04 -3.38
CA ILE A 75 -26.53 -10.99 -3.11
C ILE A 75 -25.90 -9.66 -2.73
N PRO A 76 -26.20 -8.51 -3.32
CA PRO A 76 -25.31 -7.34 -3.16
C PRO A 76 -25.26 -6.78 -1.73
N ASN A 77 -26.40 -6.75 -1.03
CA ASN A 77 -26.51 -6.05 0.25
C ASN A 77 -25.63 -6.66 1.37
N ARG A 78 -25.45 -7.98 1.41
CA ARG A 78 -24.61 -8.65 2.40
C ARG A 78 -23.14 -8.24 2.26
N TYR A 79 -22.62 -8.23 1.03
CA TYR A 79 -21.23 -7.90 0.74
C TYR A 79 -20.95 -6.40 0.91
N TYR A 80 -21.86 -5.52 0.50
CA TYR A 80 -21.73 -4.07 0.79
C TYR A 80 -21.77 -3.80 2.28
N ARG A 81 -22.68 -4.46 3.02
CA ARG A 81 -22.76 -4.33 4.49
C ARG A 81 -21.50 -4.84 5.18
N HIS A 82 -20.83 -5.85 4.63
CA HIS A 82 -19.56 -6.34 5.14
C HIS A 82 -18.51 -5.22 5.19
N PHE A 83 -18.28 -4.53 4.06
CA PHE A 83 -17.34 -3.42 4.02
C PHE A 83 -17.78 -2.19 4.83
N GLN A 84 -19.06 -1.96 5.00
CA GLN A 84 -19.56 -0.81 5.74
C GLN A 84 -19.53 -0.98 7.27
N ARG A 85 -19.65 -2.21 7.77
CA ARG A 85 -19.89 -2.47 9.19
C ARG A 85 -18.84 -3.33 9.87
N TYR A 86 -18.23 -4.24 9.15
CA TYR A 86 -17.39 -5.28 9.76
C TYR A 86 -15.93 -5.20 9.33
N PHE A 87 -15.65 -4.73 8.13
CA PHE A 87 -14.30 -4.63 7.62
C PHE A 87 -13.64 -3.33 8.10
N ASP A 88 -12.55 -3.48 8.83
CA ASP A 88 -11.68 -2.39 9.25
C ASP A 88 -10.40 -2.42 8.39
N PRO A 89 -10.23 -1.45 7.49
CA PRO A 89 -9.04 -1.40 6.64
C PRO A 89 -7.74 -1.28 7.42
N ASP A 90 -7.71 -0.50 8.51
CA ASP A 90 -6.50 -0.27 9.30
C ASP A 90 -6.10 -1.54 10.04
N ALA A 91 -7.05 -2.25 10.64
CA ALA A 91 -6.80 -3.53 11.27
C ALA A 91 -6.34 -4.60 10.25
N ALA A 92 -6.93 -4.62 9.05
CA ALA A 92 -6.52 -5.53 7.97
C ALA A 92 -5.09 -5.23 7.49
N PHE A 93 -4.72 -3.95 7.31
CA PHE A 93 -3.36 -3.58 6.95
C PHE A 93 -2.35 -3.88 8.07
N GLN A 94 -2.71 -3.65 9.32
CA GLN A 94 -1.87 -4.02 10.46
C GLN A 94 -1.65 -5.54 10.53
N HIS A 95 -2.65 -6.33 10.17
CA HIS A 95 -2.52 -7.78 10.09
C HIS A 95 -1.53 -8.19 8.98
N LEU A 96 -1.63 -7.61 7.78
CA LEU A 96 -0.66 -7.81 6.69
C LEU A 96 0.75 -7.37 7.10
N PHE A 97 0.89 -6.22 7.74
CA PHE A 97 2.17 -5.74 8.26
C PHE A 97 2.82 -6.75 9.21
N ARG A 98 2.05 -7.27 10.18
CA ARG A 98 2.56 -8.30 11.10
C ARG A 98 3.02 -9.56 10.37
N HIS A 99 2.27 -9.97 9.36
CA HIS A 99 2.62 -11.12 8.55
C HIS A 99 3.95 -10.91 7.80
N THR A 100 4.14 -9.76 7.15
CA THR A 100 5.43 -9.44 6.49
C THR A 100 6.56 -9.25 7.49
N LEU A 101 6.28 -8.74 8.69
CA LEU A 101 7.28 -8.54 9.73
C LEU A 101 7.91 -9.84 10.22
N HIS A 102 7.16 -10.95 10.22
CA HIS A 102 7.69 -12.27 10.56
C HIS A 102 8.75 -12.77 9.56
N ALA A 103 8.70 -12.32 8.31
CA ALA A 103 9.67 -12.68 7.29
C ALA A 103 10.99 -11.89 7.38
N VAL A 104 11.02 -10.79 8.14
CA VAL A 104 12.19 -9.90 8.25
C VAL A 104 12.94 -10.15 9.55
N PRO A 105 14.23 -10.57 9.52
CA PRO A 105 15.07 -10.67 10.71
C PRO A 105 15.18 -9.32 11.44
N THR A 106 15.42 -9.36 12.76
CA THR A 106 15.47 -8.15 13.59
C THR A 106 16.67 -7.24 13.31
N ASP A 107 17.77 -7.81 12.83
CA ASP A 107 19.00 -7.14 12.44
C ASP A 107 18.99 -6.58 11.02
N HIS A 108 17.99 -6.96 10.21
CA HIS A 108 17.78 -6.43 8.87
C HIS A 108 16.79 -5.25 8.88
N PRO A 109 16.94 -4.27 7.97
CA PRO A 109 15.99 -3.17 7.88
C PRO A 109 14.64 -3.67 7.39
N TYR A 110 13.57 -3.09 7.94
CA TYR A 110 12.24 -3.25 7.36
C TYR A 110 12.10 -2.26 6.20
N THR A 111 12.14 -2.76 4.97
CA THR A 111 12.19 -1.91 3.77
C THR A 111 10.80 -1.72 3.17
N ILE A 112 10.45 -0.47 2.90
CA ILE A 112 9.17 -0.11 2.25
C ILE A 112 9.39 0.81 1.05
N ALA A 113 8.52 0.68 0.05
CA ALA A 113 8.37 1.67 -1.00
C ALA A 113 7.14 2.54 -0.74
N LEU A 114 7.27 3.85 -0.93
CA LEU A 114 6.15 4.80 -0.91
C LEU A 114 5.90 5.34 -2.31
N ASP A 115 4.66 5.29 -2.74
CA ASP A 115 4.24 5.87 -4.03
C ASP A 115 2.83 6.44 -3.96
N GLY A 116 2.59 7.48 -4.77
CA GLY A 116 1.29 8.07 -4.98
C GLY A 116 0.52 7.37 -6.08
N THR A 117 -0.63 6.81 -5.77
CA THR A 117 -1.47 6.16 -6.77
C THR A 117 -2.80 6.87 -6.97
N THR A 118 -3.40 6.70 -8.15
CA THR A 118 -4.70 7.28 -8.48
C THR A 118 -5.64 6.19 -8.96
N VAL A 119 -6.84 6.14 -8.37
CA VAL A 119 -7.90 5.20 -8.76
C VAL A 119 -8.96 5.94 -9.56
N PRO A 120 -9.12 5.65 -10.86
CA PRO A 120 -10.13 6.27 -11.71
C PRO A 120 -11.54 6.05 -11.17
N ARG A 121 -12.38 7.07 -11.27
CA ARG A 121 -13.76 7.05 -10.80
C ARG A 121 -14.67 7.76 -11.79
N THR A 122 -15.86 7.23 -12.02
CA THR A 122 -16.87 7.80 -12.93
C THR A 122 -18.08 8.40 -12.21
N GLY A 123 -18.36 7.99 -10.98
CA GLY A 123 -19.53 8.43 -10.23
C GLY A 123 -19.43 9.92 -9.82
N ALA A 124 -20.56 10.62 -9.84
CA ALA A 124 -20.62 12.05 -9.50
C ALA A 124 -20.34 12.33 -8.02
N TYR A 125 -20.83 11.46 -7.13
CA TYR A 125 -20.84 11.66 -5.67
C TYR A 125 -19.79 10.85 -4.91
N ILE A 126 -18.75 10.36 -5.59
CA ILE A 126 -17.72 9.56 -4.93
C ILE A 126 -16.85 10.46 -4.04
N PRO A 127 -16.77 10.19 -2.73
CA PRO A 127 -15.97 10.96 -1.81
C PRO A 127 -14.50 11.04 -2.26
N GLY A 128 -13.92 12.25 -2.25
CA GLY A 128 -12.52 12.46 -2.59
C GLY A 128 -12.17 12.40 -4.08
N ALA A 129 -13.11 12.02 -4.96
CA ALA A 129 -12.88 12.03 -6.40
C ALA A 129 -12.91 13.44 -6.96
N HIS A 130 -11.89 13.82 -7.71
CA HIS A 130 -11.79 15.12 -8.39
C HIS A 130 -11.05 14.96 -9.73
N TRP A 131 -11.12 16.00 -10.56
CA TRP A 131 -10.39 16.02 -11.81
C TRP A 131 -8.90 16.23 -11.55
N THR A 132 -8.09 15.34 -12.06
CA THR A 132 -6.63 15.34 -11.92
C THR A 132 -5.97 15.04 -13.26
N PRO A 133 -4.76 15.54 -13.52
CA PRO A 133 -4.01 15.14 -14.70
C PRO A 133 -3.85 13.63 -14.76
N ASN A 134 -4.00 13.06 -15.95
CA ASN A 134 -3.80 11.64 -16.14
C ASN A 134 -2.29 11.33 -16.21
N PRO A 135 -1.69 10.63 -15.24
CA PRO A 135 -0.26 10.37 -15.22
C PRO A 135 0.23 9.41 -16.33
N THR A 136 -0.69 8.66 -16.94
CA THR A 136 -0.35 7.70 -17.99
C THR A 136 -0.35 8.30 -19.39
N ASN A 137 -0.78 9.54 -19.56
CA ASN A 137 -0.74 10.21 -20.84
C ASN A 137 0.67 10.73 -21.16
N ALA A 138 0.97 10.84 -22.45
CA ALA A 138 2.20 11.48 -22.91
C ALA A 138 2.34 12.91 -22.36
N PRO A 139 3.58 13.39 -22.11
CA PRO A 139 3.81 14.69 -21.46
C PRO A 139 3.10 15.88 -22.10
N PHE A 140 2.89 15.83 -23.42
CA PHE A 140 2.25 16.89 -24.20
C PHE A 140 0.74 16.71 -24.39
N ALA A 141 0.18 15.55 -24.04
CA ALA A 141 -1.22 15.21 -24.19
C ALA A 141 -1.89 14.98 -22.82
N ARG A 142 -1.65 15.88 -21.87
CA ARG A 142 -2.18 15.79 -20.50
C ARG A 142 -3.70 15.94 -20.47
N GLY A 143 -4.40 14.82 -20.67
CA GLY A 143 -5.83 14.76 -20.42
C GLY A 143 -6.13 14.81 -18.92
N LEU A 144 -7.35 15.23 -18.57
CA LEU A 144 -7.87 15.17 -17.22
C LEU A 144 -8.67 13.90 -17.04
N ARG A 145 -8.55 13.27 -15.87
CA ARG A 145 -9.45 12.18 -15.44
C ARG A 145 -9.98 12.44 -14.05
N LYS A 146 -11.18 11.97 -13.77
CA LYS A 146 -11.73 11.97 -12.43
C LYS A 146 -11.17 10.78 -11.66
N ALA A 147 -10.51 11.04 -10.54
CA ALA A 147 -9.88 9.99 -9.75
C ALA A 147 -9.82 10.34 -8.25
N GLN A 148 -9.72 9.32 -7.42
CA GLN A 148 -9.27 9.43 -6.04
C GLN A 148 -7.76 9.23 -5.99
N ARG A 149 -7.09 9.92 -5.07
CA ARG A 149 -5.64 9.80 -4.84
C ARG A 149 -5.37 9.13 -3.51
N PHE A 150 -4.34 8.31 -3.50
CA PHE A 150 -3.87 7.60 -2.31
C PHE A 150 -2.34 7.60 -2.29
N VAL A 151 -1.78 7.44 -1.11
CA VAL A 151 -0.40 6.99 -0.91
C VAL A 151 -0.47 5.52 -0.53
N MET A 152 0.36 4.72 -1.17
CA MET A 152 0.54 3.31 -0.87
C MET A 152 1.92 3.09 -0.29
N ALA A 153 2.00 2.38 0.82
CA ALA A 153 3.23 1.80 1.32
C ALA A 153 3.23 0.30 1.02
N GLY A 154 4.27 -0.16 0.37
CA GLY A 154 4.46 -1.57 0.07
C GLY A 154 5.75 -2.07 0.71
N TRP A 155 5.70 -3.20 1.38
CA TRP A 155 6.88 -3.89 1.87
C TRP A 155 7.66 -4.51 0.70
N LEU A 156 8.98 -4.34 0.75
CA LEU A 156 9.92 -4.91 -0.21
C LEU A 156 10.70 -6.03 0.48
N ASP A 157 10.69 -7.20 -0.12
CA ASP A 157 11.54 -8.32 0.26
C ASP A 157 12.95 -8.12 -0.33
N ASP A 158 13.95 -8.74 0.30
CA ASP A 158 15.33 -8.73 -0.19
C ASP A 158 15.53 -9.66 -1.41
N ASP A 159 14.58 -10.56 -1.71
CA ASP A 159 14.58 -11.36 -2.93
C ASP A 159 14.33 -10.46 -4.15
N PRO A 160 15.26 -10.39 -5.12
CA PRO A 160 15.10 -9.58 -6.33
C PRO A 160 13.91 -9.99 -7.22
N ASN A 161 13.38 -11.18 -7.04
CA ASN A 161 12.19 -11.67 -7.74
C ASN A 161 10.90 -11.45 -6.94
N ALA A 162 11.00 -11.02 -5.69
CA ALA A 162 9.84 -10.78 -4.85
C ALA A 162 9.03 -9.58 -5.34
N ARG A 163 7.73 -9.66 -5.12
CA ARG A 163 6.82 -8.56 -5.42
C ARG A 163 6.62 -7.70 -4.19
N CYS A 164 6.41 -6.41 -4.41
CA CYS A 164 6.00 -5.49 -3.35
C CYS A 164 4.65 -5.91 -2.77
N VAL A 165 4.57 -6.09 -1.46
CA VAL A 165 3.33 -6.41 -0.74
C VAL A 165 2.74 -5.12 -0.16
N PRO A 166 1.55 -4.68 -0.60
CA PRO A 166 0.90 -3.50 -0.03
C PRO A 166 0.57 -3.73 1.44
N ILE A 167 1.15 -2.93 2.32
CA ILE A 167 0.96 -3.04 3.78
C ILE A 167 0.17 -1.87 4.37
N TYR A 168 0.07 -0.76 3.65
CA TYR A 168 -0.71 0.39 4.09
C TYR A 168 -1.18 1.24 2.93
N TRP A 169 -2.39 1.79 3.05
CA TRP A 169 -2.99 2.62 2.01
C TRP A 169 -3.73 3.79 2.63
N LEU A 170 -3.27 4.99 2.34
CA LEU A 170 -3.77 6.21 2.94
C LEU A 170 -4.41 7.14 1.89
N PRO A 171 -5.67 7.60 2.09
CA PRO A 171 -6.27 8.57 1.20
C PRO A 171 -5.57 9.94 1.29
N THR A 172 -5.30 10.54 0.13
CA THR A 172 -4.68 11.86 -0.01
C THR A 172 -5.55 12.75 -0.90
N PHE A 173 -6.78 13.02 -0.42
CA PHE A 173 -7.76 13.73 -1.19
C PHE A 173 -7.47 15.24 -1.20
N SER A 174 -7.60 15.84 -2.38
CA SER A 174 -7.45 17.29 -2.54
C SER A 174 -8.43 18.06 -1.64
N PRO A 175 -8.04 19.22 -1.09
CA PRO A 175 -8.98 20.12 -0.41
C PRO A 175 -10.19 20.52 -1.29
N LYS A 176 -10.00 20.50 -2.62
CA LYS A 176 -11.06 20.76 -3.61
C LYS A 176 -11.99 19.56 -3.85
N ALA A 177 -11.68 18.39 -3.33
CA ALA A 177 -12.51 17.22 -3.50
C ALA A 177 -13.79 17.32 -2.67
N ARG A 178 -14.94 17.26 -3.35
CA ARG A 178 -16.25 17.26 -2.70
C ARG A 178 -16.48 15.94 -1.98
N TYR A 179 -17.35 15.97 -0.98
CA TYR A 179 -17.78 14.79 -0.19
C TYR A 179 -16.64 14.03 0.51
N ALA A 180 -15.42 14.57 0.54
CA ALA A 180 -14.31 13.94 1.27
C ALA A 180 -14.40 14.26 2.77
N ASN A 181 -14.14 13.26 3.60
CA ASN A 181 -13.95 13.48 5.04
C ASN A 181 -12.77 14.47 5.25
N PRO A 182 -12.89 15.47 6.10
CA PRO A 182 -11.80 16.40 6.40
C PRO A 182 -10.48 15.73 6.77
N THR A 183 -10.52 14.63 7.51
CA THR A 183 -9.33 13.84 7.91
C THR A 183 -8.61 13.18 6.73
N SER A 184 -9.29 13.00 5.59
CA SER A 184 -8.72 12.45 4.36
C SER A 184 -8.15 13.52 3.42
N ARG A 185 -8.29 14.82 3.76
CA ARG A 185 -7.79 15.94 2.97
C ARG A 185 -6.35 16.23 3.36
N ARG A 186 -5.42 15.78 2.53
CA ARG A 186 -3.98 15.99 2.72
C ARG A 186 -3.24 15.98 1.40
N SER A 187 -2.09 16.62 1.36
CA SER A 187 -1.17 16.50 0.23
C SER A 187 -0.55 15.09 0.18
N GLU A 188 0.04 14.75 -0.94
CA GLU A 188 0.75 13.48 -1.10
C GLU A 188 1.92 13.35 -0.10
N ILE A 189 2.69 14.44 0.09
CA ILE A 189 3.80 14.46 1.06
C ILE A 189 3.31 14.31 2.49
N GLN A 190 2.21 14.97 2.86
CA GLN A 190 1.58 14.73 4.17
C GLN A 190 1.11 13.29 4.32
N GLY A 191 0.68 12.65 3.22
CA GLY A 191 0.37 11.23 3.19
C GLY A 191 1.60 10.34 3.41
N TRP A 192 2.74 10.67 2.79
CA TRP A 192 4.01 9.96 3.01
C TRP A 192 4.45 10.05 4.46
N ILE A 193 4.49 11.26 5.02
CA ILE A 193 4.87 11.50 6.42
C ILE A 193 3.97 10.72 7.37
N ALA A 194 2.65 10.80 7.18
CA ALA A 194 1.69 10.07 8.01
C ALA A 194 1.85 8.55 7.89
N SER A 195 2.14 8.02 6.70
CA SER A 195 2.40 6.59 6.49
C SER A 195 3.68 6.14 7.20
N LEU A 196 4.75 6.93 7.12
CA LEU A 196 6.01 6.63 7.83
C LEU A 196 5.83 6.62 9.34
N GLN A 197 5.15 7.64 9.88
CA GLN A 197 4.84 7.72 11.31
C GLN A 197 4.01 6.51 11.77
N HIS A 198 3.04 6.11 10.98
CA HIS A 198 2.16 5.01 11.31
C HIS A 198 2.89 3.65 11.29
N ILE A 199 3.69 3.40 10.25
CA ILE A 199 4.48 2.17 10.13
C ILE A 199 5.57 2.11 11.21
N ARG A 200 6.22 3.24 11.53
CA ARG A 200 7.17 3.31 12.64
C ARG A 200 6.50 2.94 13.97
N ALA A 201 5.33 3.51 14.25
CA ALA A 201 4.57 3.18 15.46
C ALA A 201 4.17 1.69 15.51
N TRP A 202 3.88 1.06 14.38
CA TRP A 202 3.60 -0.37 14.32
C TRP A 202 4.84 -1.22 14.61
N LEU A 203 6.03 -0.82 14.12
CA LEU A 203 7.28 -1.49 14.45
C LEU A 203 7.57 -1.38 15.95
N ASP A 204 7.40 -0.20 16.53
CA ASP A 204 7.60 0.04 17.96
C ASP A 204 6.65 -0.81 18.81
N ALA A 205 5.37 -0.84 18.45
CA ALA A 205 4.35 -1.65 19.13
C ALA A 205 4.57 -3.17 18.97
N ALA A 206 5.28 -3.58 17.92
CA ALA A 206 5.69 -4.98 17.71
C ALA A 206 6.99 -5.37 18.46
N GLY A 207 7.55 -4.48 19.29
CA GLY A 207 8.82 -4.71 19.99
C GLY A 207 10.05 -4.59 19.08
N ARG A 208 9.91 -3.92 17.94
CA ARG A 208 10.97 -3.71 16.94
C ARG A 208 11.46 -2.26 16.87
N ALA A 209 11.48 -1.55 18.02
CA ALA A 209 11.86 -0.14 18.09
C ALA A 209 13.28 0.13 17.53
N GLU A 210 14.23 -0.79 17.77
CA GLU A 210 15.60 -0.68 17.28
C GLU A 210 15.77 -1.07 15.81
N GLN A 211 14.78 -1.75 15.23
CA GLN A 211 14.84 -2.15 13.83
C GLN A 211 14.73 -0.92 12.93
N ARG A 212 15.67 -0.77 12.00
CA ARG A 212 15.67 0.33 11.04
C ARG A 212 14.50 0.21 10.06
N LEU A 213 13.74 1.29 9.88
CA LEU A 213 12.78 1.46 8.81
C LEU A 213 13.49 2.14 7.63
N LEU A 214 13.61 1.45 6.52
CA LEU A 214 14.14 2.00 5.27
C LEU A 214 12.97 2.30 4.31
N CYS A 215 12.83 3.56 3.94
CA CYS A 215 11.84 4.00 2.98
C CYS A 215 12.49 4.37 1.65
N VAL A 216 12.00 3.84 0.56
CA VAL A 216 12.39 4.23 -0.80
C VAL A 216 11.23 4.90 -1.51
N GLY A 217 11.53 5.92 -2.33
CA GLY A 217 10.50 6.64 -3.07
C GLY A 217 11.01 7.38 -4.29
N ASP A 218 10.07 7.85 -5.10
CA ASP A 218 10.37 8.61 -6.31
C ASP A 218 10.75 10.06 -6.03
N GLY A 219 11.00 10.85 -7.09
CA GLY A 219 11.37 12.26 -6.99
C GLY A 219 10.31 13.20 -6.41
N ARG A 220 9.12 12.71 -6.09
CA ARG A 220 8.11 13.49 -5.35
C ARG A 220 8.42 13.58 -3.87
N GLY A 221 9.18 12.62 -3.34
CA GLY A 221 9.70 12.66 -1.99
C GLY A 221 10.82 13.70 -1.75
N ASP A 222 11.40 14.25 -2.81
CA ASP A 222 12.43 15.30 -2.73
C ASP A 222 11.82 16.63 -2.27
N THR A 223 11.48 16.72 -0.99
CA THR A 223 10.84 17.87 -0.38
C THR A 223 11.47 18.18 0.97
N GLN A 224 11.53 19.49 1.30
CA GLN A 224 12.02 19.95 2.59
C GLN A 224 11.20 19.37 3.77
N ALA A 225 9.90 19.12 3.57
CA ALA A 225 9.05 18.57 4.62
C ALA A 225 9.45 17.14 4.98
N LEU A 226 9.82 16.31 4.00
CA LEU A 226 10.31 14.96 4.26
C LEU A 226 11.74 14.99 4.81
N GLY A 227 12.60 15.88 4.29
CA GLY A 227 13.97 16.05 4.78
C GLY A 227 14.09 16.55 6.22
N LYS A 228 13.04 17.21 6.74
CA LYS A 228 12.95 17.65 8.14
C LYS A 228 12.21 16.67 9.05
N LEU A 229 11.80 15.52 8.51
CA LEU A 229 11.11 14.51 9.30
C LEU A 229 12.11 13.77 10.18
N GLU A 230 12.02 14.00 11.48
CA GLU A 230 12.80 13.31 12.50
C GLU A 230 11.98 12.14 13.05
N LEU A 231 12.25 10.93 12.58
CA LEU A 231 11.68 9.69 13.12
C LEU A 231 12.82 8.78 13.59
N PRO A 232 12.76 8.21 14.81
CA PRO A 232 13.75 7.29 15.30
C PRO A 232 13.97 6.12 14.35
N ASN A 233 15.21 5.70 14.17
CA ASN A 233 15.58 4.54 13.38
C ASN A 233 14.92 4.48 11.97
N THR A 234 14.71 5.65 11.35
CA THR A 234 14.07 5.77 10.04
C THR A 234 14.96 6.49 9.04
N VAL A 235 15.15 5.89 7.87
CA VAL A 235 15.96 6.44 6.78
C VAL A 235 15.10 6.51 5.52
N CYS A 236 15.08 7.67 4.86
CA CYS A 236 14.39 7.87 3.61
C CYS A 236 15.37 8.04 2.45
N CYS A 237 15.29 7.17 1.45
CA CYS A 237 16.02 7.25 0.21
C CYS A 237 15.05 7.67 -0.90
N VAL A 238 15.18 8.89 -1.39
CA VAL A 238 14.33 9.41 -2.46
C VAL A 238 15.16 9.83 -3.66
N ARG A 239 14.61 9.63 -4.85
CA ARG A 239 15.24 10.11 -6.07
C ARG A 239 15.19 11.63 -6.09
N THR A 240 16.34 12.27 -6.19
CA THR A 240 16.42 13.72 -6.35
C THR A 240 16.32 14.11 -7.84
N ARG A 241 15.87 15.33 -8.08
CA ARG A 241 15.90 15.88 -9.44
C ARG A 241 17.32 16.28 -9.82
N LYS A 242 17.65 16.19 -11.08
CA LYS A 242 18.96 16.57 -11.61
C LYS A 242 19.31 18.05 -11.34
N ASP A 243 18.28 18.89 -11.23
CA ASP A 243 18.37 20.34 -10.98
C ASP A 243 18.15 20.72 -9.50
N SER A 244 18.01 19.76 -8.61
CA SER A 244 17.90 20.01 -7.16
C SER A 244 19.18 20.64 -6.63
N ARG A 245 19.03 21.74 -5.92
CA ARG A 245 20.14 22.41 -5.23
C ARG A 245 20.12 22.01 -3.78
N TRP A 246 21.12 21.26 -3.38
CA TRP A 246 21.38 20.91 -2.00
C TRP A 246 22.22 22.03 -1.37
N CYS A 247 21.78 22.57 -0.25
CA CYS A 247 22.52 23.57 0.51
C CYS A 247 22.62 23.05 1.94
N ASP A 248 23.76 23.29 2.55
CA ASP A 248 23.91 23.04 3.98
C ASP A 248 22.92 23.89 4.78
N LEU A 249 22.48 23.36 5.91
CA LEU A 249 21.67 24.13 6.83
C LEU A 249 22.47 25.38 7.25
N PRO A 250 21.86 26.59 7.25
CA PRO A 250 22.57 27.78 7.67
C PRO A 250 23.07 27.62 9.10
N GLN A 251 24.38 27.68 9.26
CA GLN A 251 25.01 27.68 10.56
C GLN A 251 24.98 29.11 11.14
N GLY A 252 24.30 29.26 12.29
CA GLY A 252 24.24 30.51 13.03
C GLY A 252 22.97 31.34 12.82
N THR A 253 22.80 32.35 13.67
CA THR A 253 21.66 33.28 13.61
C THR A 253 21.85 34.20 12.41
N PRO A 254 20.84 34.35 11.51
CA PRO A 254 20.96 35.23 10.36
C PRO A 254 21.12 36.67 10.83
N SER A 255 22.29 37.25 10.62
CA SER A 255 22.52 38.68 10.83
C SER A 255 22.18 39.41 9.50
N GLY A 256 21.12 40.18 9.46
CA GLY A 256 20.89 41.09 8.38
C GLY A 256 19.51 41.08 7.72
N ARG A 257 19.13 42.21 7.11
CA ARG A 257 17.94 42.36 6.25
C ARG A 257 18.19 41.63 4.93
N GLY A 258 17.56 40.53 4.73
CA GLY A 258 17.58 39.79 3.48
C GLY A 258 16.58 38.64 3.50
N ARG A 259 16.09 38.24 2.31
CA ARG A 259 15.24 37.05 2.18
C ARG A 259 16.04 35.85 2.66
N ARG A 260 15.56 35.16 3.69
CA ARG A 260 16.19 33.90 4.15
C ARG A 260 16.35 32.98 2.95
N ARG A 261 17.58 32.63 2.60
CA ARG A 261 17.85 31.55 1.64
C ARG A 261 17.49 30.27 2.36
N VAL A 262 16.46 29.60 1.86
CA VAL A 262 16.00 28.29 2.34
C VAL A 262 16.66 27.22 1.47
#